data_9950607f9107155bb297721da124e353
#
_entry.id   9950607f9107155bb297721da124e353
#
_cell.length_a   1.000
_cell.length_b   1.000
_cell.length_c   1.000
_cell.angle_alpha   90.00
_cell.angle_beta   90.00
_cell.angle_gamma   90.00
#
_symmetry.space_group_name_H-M   'P 1'
#
loop_
_entity.id
_entity.type
_entity.pdbx_description
1 polymer ?
#
loop_
_entity_poly.entity_id
_entity_poly.type
_entity_poly.pdbx_seq_one_letter_code
_entity_poly.pdbx_strand_id
1 'polypeptide(L)'
;MGQSINDVYKIVSLYRSFPKYDSFKYEDIVKAILPSFNLGQYQIHKDKNEVIGFTNWALLNDLVEHKFSKTGKLKASEWRCGNNLWHIETIAKRNLKEIMSWTKQHFTCLYGYEKPIKWIRIKDNKIVKHQVRCTKPSWNNGLIYG
;
A
#
# COMPACT_ATOMS: atom_id res chain seq x y z
N MET A 1 9.07 17.17 6.54
CA MET A 1 8.31 17.68 5.81
C MET A 1 8.36 17.27 4.43
N GLY A 2 8.77 16.68 3.73
CA GLY A 2 8.84 16.39 2.37
C GLY A 2 7.51 16.27 1.65
N GLN A 3 6.46 15.98 2.36
CA GLN A 3 5.18 15.80 1.73
C GLN A 3 4.47 17.10 1.64
N SER A 4 3.88 17.35 0.50
CA SER A 4 3.23 18.62 0.24
C SER A 4 1.90 18.36 -0.44
N ILE A 5 1.12 19.43 -0.56
CA ILE A 5 -0.14 19.35 -1.27
C ILE A 5 0.10 18.97 -2.74
N ASN A 6 1.27 19.31 -3.28
CA ASN A 6 1.64 18.90 -4.63
C ASN A 6 1.73 17.39 -4.75
N ASP A 7 2.25 16.72 -3.72
CA ASP A 7 2.36 15.26 -3.74
C ASP A 7 0.97 14.62 -3.72
N VAL A 8 0.05 15.16 -2.92
CA VAL A 8 -1.32 14.67 -2.91
C VAL A 8 -1.94 14.84 -4.29
N TYR A 9 -1.76 16.00 -4.90
CA TYR A 9 -2.30 16.27 -6.23
C TYR A 9 -1.74 15.28 -7.26
N LYS A 10 -0.45 15.01 -7.19
CA LYS A 10 0.18 14.07 -8.11
C LYS A 10 -0.36 12.65 -7.93
N ILE A 11 -0.60 12.23 -6.69
CA ILE A 11 -1.18 10.92 -6.41
C ILE A 11 -2.60 10.84 -6.98
N VAL A 12 -3.40 11.89 -6.75
CA VAL A 12 -4.77 11.90 -7.26
C VAL A 12 -4.77 11.86 -8.80
N SER A 13 -3.87 12.62 -9.42
CA SER A 13 -3.75 12.61 -10.88
C SER A 13 -3.38 11.21 -11.38
N LEU A 14 -2.50 10.54 -10.67
CA LEU A 14 -2.13 9.17 -11.02
C LEU A 14 -3.35 8.25 -10.96
N TYR A 15 -4.13 8.30 -9.88
CA TYR A 15 -5.32 7.48 -9.75
C TYR A 15 -6.29 7.73 -10.91
N ARG A 16 -6.54 8.99 -11.21
CA ARG A 16 -7.51 9.35 -12.24
C ARG A 16 -7.06 9.03 -13.65
N SER A 17 -5.80 8.68 -13.83
CA SER A 17 -5.32 8.23 -15.13
C SER A 17 -5.70 6.78 -15.42
N PHE A 18 -6.25 6.07 -14.43
CA PHE A 18 -6.70 4.69 -14.62
C PHE A 18 -8.21 4.67 -14.88
N PRO A 19 -8.67 3.91 -15.87
CA PRO A 19 -10.12 3.87 -16.17
C PRO A 19 -10.99 3.56 -14.97
N LYS A 20 -10.49 2.72 -14.06
CA LYS A 20 -11.24 2.33 -12.86
C LYS A 20 -11.59 3.54 -11.99
N TYR A 21 -10.73 4.56 -11.98
CA TYR A 21 -10.89 5.70 -11.08
C TYR A 21 -11.13 7.02 -11.80
N ASP A 22 -11.27 7.04 -13.12
CA ASP A 22 -11.33 8.29 -13.86
C ASP A 22 -12.61 9.08 -13.58
N SER A 23 -13.66 8.42 -13.11
CA SER A 23 -14.91 9.09 -12.74
C SER A 23 -14.99 9.44 -11.26
N PHE A 24 -13.98 9.07 -10.47
CA PHE A 24 -13.99 9.36 -9.04
C PHE A 24 -13.74 10.84 -8.82
N LYS A 25 -14.40 11.39 -7.79
CA LYS A 25 -14.16 12.77 -7.42
C LYS A 25 -12.83 12.93 -6.74
N TYR A 26 -12.20 14.09 -6.92
CA TYR A 26 -10.95 14.42 -6.27
C TYR A 26 -11.03 14.15 -4.77
N GLU A 27 -12.09 14.62 -4.11
CA GLU A 27 -12.24 14.48 -2.67
C GLU A 27 -12.29 13.02 -2.22
N ASP A 28 -12.91 12.16 -3.01
CA ASP A 28 -13.03 10.75 -2.66
C ASP A 28 -11.67 10.05 -2.68
N ILE A 29 -10.86 10.39 -3.67
CA ILE A 29 -9.52 9.82 -3.77
C ILE A 29 -8.66 10.36 -2.63
N VAL A 30 -8.74 11.65 -2.33
CA VAL A 30 -7.99 12.25 -1.23
C VAL A 30 -8.35 11.56 0.09
N LYS A 31 -9.64 11.35 0.34
CA LYS A 31 -10.06 10.67 1.57
C LYS A 31 -9.47 9.26 1.68
N ALA A 32 -9.34 8.57 0.56
CA ALA A 32 -8.82 7.20 0.58
C ALA A 32 -7.32 7.16 0.88
N ILE A 33 -6.56 8.14 0.43
CA ILE A 33 -5.11 8.12 0.60
C ILE A 33 -4.63 8.89 1.82
N LEU A 34 -5.41 9.84 2.31
CA LEU A 34 -4.97 10.76 3.35
C LEU A 34 -4.52 10.08 4.64
N PRO A 35 -5.21 9.06 5.15
CA PRO A 35 -4.74 8.41 6.38
C PRO A 35 -3.31 7.86 6.25
N SER A 36 -3.02 7.14 5.17
CA SER A 36 -1.67 6.61 4.98
C SER A 36 -0.68 7.74 4.73
N PHE A 37 -1.09 8.78 4.01
CA PHE A 37 -0.25 9.92 3.73
C PHE A 37 0.17 10.62 5.02
N ASN A 38 -0.78 10.88 5.91
CA ASN A 38 -0.50 11.55 7.19
C ASN A 38 0.39 10.72 8.12
N LEU A 39 0.36 9.41 8.00
CA LEU A 39 1.16 8.53 8.83
C LEU A 39 2.51 8.18 8.22
N GLY A 40 2.79 8.64 7.00
CA GLY A 40 4.01 8.25 6.31
C GLY A 40 4.03 6.79 5.89
N GLN A 41 2.88 6.14 5.82
CA GLN A 41 2.76 4.74 5.43
C GLN A 41 2.43 4.62 3.95
N TYR A 42 3.25 5.22 3.13
CA TYR A 42 3.06 5.23 1.67
C TYR A 42 4.37 5.49 0.96
N GLN A 43 4.37 5.24 -0.34
CA GLN A 43 5.49 5.56 -1.21
C GLN A 43 4.97 6.00 -2.56
N ILE A 44 5.51 7.10 -3.06
CA ILE A 44 5.29 7.56 -4.43
C ILE A 44 6.43 7.02 -5.27
N HIS A 45 6.11 6.27 -6.32
CA HIS A 45 7.14 5.72 -7.20
C HIS A 45 7.28 6.59 -8.43
N LYS A 46 8.53 6.91 -8.77
CA LYS A 46 8.84 7.80 -9.89
C LYS A 46 9.77 7.13 -10.89
N ASP A 47 9.61 7.53 -12.13
CA ASP A 47 10.52 7.16 -13.20
C ASP A 47 10.88 8.44 -13.90
N LYS A 48 12.15 8.89 -13.78
CA LYS A 48 12.62 10.14 -14.38
C LYS A 48 11.73 11.33 -14.06
N ASN A 49 11.38 11.49 -12.81
CA ASN A 49 10.52 12.59 -12.32
C ASN A 49 9.02 12.44 -12.61
N GLU A 50 8.63 11.44 -13.35
CA GLU A 50 7.21 11.17 -13.57
C GLU A 50 6.70 10.25 -12.45
N VAL A 51 5.56 10.59 -11.86
CA VAL A 51 4.92 9.72 -10.88
C VAL A 51 4.26 8.57 -11.63
N ILE A 52 4.74 7.36 -11.41
CA ILE A 52 4.23 6.19 -12.12
C ILE A 52 3.51 5.21 -11.21
N GLY A 53 3.62 5.36 -9.91
CA GLY A 53 2.98 4.43 -9.01
C GLY A 53 2.82 4.97 -7.60
N PHE A 54 2.01 4.28 -6.81
CA PHE A 54 1.73 4.63 -5.43
C PHE A 54 1.44 3.35 -4.66
N THR A 55 2.05 3.22 -3.49
CA THR A 55 1.84 2.08 -2.59
C THR A 55 1.51 2.62 -1.21
N ASN A 56 0.54 2.02 -0.52
CA ASN A 56 0.34 2.33 0.89
C ASN A 56 0.04 1.07 1.68
N TRP A 57 0.15 1.20 3.00
CA TRP A 57 0.01 0.05 3.89
C TRP A 57 -0.53 0.50 5.25
N ALA A 58 -0.97 -0.47 6.04
CA ALA A 58 -1.52 -0.22 7.36
C ALA A 58 -0.98 -1.25 8.35
N LEU A 59 -1.01 -0.89 9.62
CA LEU A 59 -0.62 -1.76 10.72
C LEU A 59 -1.83 -1.90 11.63
N LEU A 60 -2.44 -3.08 11.65
CA LEU A 60 -3.74 -3.29 12.28
C LEU A 60 -3.63 -4.19 13.50
N ASN A 61 -4.47 -3.92 14.50
CA ASN A 61 -4.63 -4.85 15.60
C ASN A 61 -5.54 -6.01 15.16
N ASP A 62 -5.63 -7.02 15.99
CA ASP A 62 -6.35 -8.24 15.60
C ASP A 62 -7.83 -8.00 15.35
N LEU A 63 -8.46 -7.15 16.12
CA LEU A 63 -9.89 -6.87 15.97
C LEU A 63 -10.16 -6.11 14.66
N VAL A 64 -9.37 -5.07 14.40
CA VAL A 64 -9.53 -4.28 13.18
C VAL A 64 -9.19 -5.12 11.97
N GLU A 65 -8.14 -5.94 12.05
CA GLU A 65 -7.75 -6.84 10.97
C GLU A 65 -8.90 -7.77 10.60
N HIS A 66 -9.54 -8.34 11.59
CA HIS A 66 -10.67 -9.24 11.34
C HIS A 66 -11.80 -8.51 10.61
N LYS A 67 -12.14 -7.32 11.08
CA LYS A 67 -13.17 -6.51 10.44
C LYS A 67 -12.78 -6.14 9.01
N PHE A 68 -11.55 -5.69 8.82
CA PHE A 68 -11.07 -5.28 7.50
C PHE A 68 -11.09 -6.45 6.52
N SER A 69 -10.71 -7.64 6.97
CA SER A 69 -10.71 -8.82 6.10
C SER A 69 -12.10 -9.19 5.60
N LYS A 70 -13.13 -8.73 6.29
CA LYS A 70 -14.52 -9.00 5.91
C LYS A 70 -15.14 -7.87 5.12
N THR A 71 -14.79 -6.63 5.43
CA THR A 71 -15.45 -5.46 4.84
C THR A 71 -14.61 -4.73 3.80
N GLY A 72 -13.29 -4.86 3.86
CA GLY A 72 -12.39 -4.10 3.00
C GLY A 72 -12.37 -2.61 3.33
N LYS A 73 -12.83 -2.23 4.51
CA LYS A 73 -12.94 -0.82 4.89
C LYS A 73 -12.17 -0.54 6.18
N LEU A 74 -11.50 0.62 6.21
CA LEU A 74 -10.76 1.11 7.36
C LEU A 74 -11.20 2.53 7.68
N LYS A 75 -11.38 2.82 8.97
CA LYS A 75 -11.55 4.20 9.41
C LYS A 75 -10.19 4.87 9.43
N ALA A 76 -10.17 6.21 9.32
CA ALA A 76 -8.93 6.95 9.34
C ALA A 76 -8.07 6.65 10.56
N SER A 77 -8.71 6.42 11.72
CA SER A 77 -8.00 6.15 12.98
C SER A 77 -7.44 4.74 13.07
N GLU A 78 -7.74 3.87 12.13
CA GLU A 78 -7.38 2.45 12.22
C GLU A 78 -6.11 2.06 11.48
N TRP A 79 -5.53 2.96 10.71
CA TRP A 79 -4.41 2.62 9.83
C TRP A 79 -3.10 2.31 10.56
N ARG A 80 -2.97 2.69 11.81
CA ARG A 80 -1.77 2.36 12.60
C ARG A 80 -2.20 2.06 14.04
N CYS A 81 -2.91 0.96 14.22
CA CYS A 81 -3.47 0.60 15.51
C CYS A 81 -2.92 -0.72 16.05
N GLY A 82 -1.96 -1.34 15.38
CA GLY A 82 -1.41 -2.61 15.83
C GLY A 82 -0.16 -2.99 15.07
N ASN A 83 0.11 -4.28 15.01
CA ASN A 83 1.34 -4.81 14.41
C ASN A 83 1.13 -5.71 13.20
N ASN A 84 -0.11 -5.94 12.81
CA ASN A 84 -0.38 -6.79 11.65
C ASN A 84 -0.24 -5.97 10.38
N LEU A 85 0.74 -6.31 9.55
CA LEU A 85 1.06 -5.55 8.34
C LEU A 85 0.13 -5.93 7.20
N TRP A 86 -0.56 -4.93 6.69
CA TRP A 86 -1.45 -5.07 5.54
C TRP A 86 -1.01 -4.16 4.41
N HIS A 87 -0.76 -4.75 3.26
CA HIS A 87 -0.50 -4.00 2.04
C HIS A 87 -1.87 -3.60 1.50
N ILE A 88 -2.18 -2.32 1.57
CA ILE A 88 -3.53 -1.87 1.25
C ILE A 88 -3.71 -1.67 -0.25
N GLU A 89 -2.80 -0.94 -0.89
CA GLU A 89 -2.93 -0.72 -2.32
C GLU A 89 -1.60 -0.47 -2.99
N THR A 90 -1.48 -0.92 -4.22
CA THR A 90 -0.45 -0.49 -5.15
C THR A 90 -1.12 -0.21 -6.48
N ILE A 91 -0.90 0.97 -7.02
CA ILE A 91 -1.25 1.26 -8.41
C ILE A 91 0.03 1.60 -9.16
N ALA A 92 0.10 1.19 -10.42
CA ALA A 92 1.30 1.40 -11.22
C ALA A 92 0.93 1.56 -12.68
N LYS A 93 1.43 2.63 -13.31
CA LYS A 93 1.30 2.80 -14.76
C LYS A 93 2.21 1.85 -15.50
N ARG A 94 3.39 1.60 -14.95
CA ARG A 94 4.39 0.70 -15.51
C ARG A 94 5.37 0.31 -14.41
N ASN A 95 6.27 -0.59 -14.72
CA ASN A 95 7.30 -1.06 -13.78
C ASN A 95 6.71 -1.72 -12.54
N LEU A 96 5.57 -2.39 -12.71
CA LEU A 96 4.90 -3.04 -11.57
C LEU A 96 5.81 -4.03 -10.86
N LYS A 97 6.58 -4.80 -11.61
CA LYS A 97 7.47 -5.79 -11.03
C LYS A 97 8.52 -5.15 -10.12
N GLU A 98 9.11 -4.05 -10.59
CA GLU A 98 10.10 -3.31 -9.81
C GLU A 98 9.47 -2.68 -8.57
N ILE A 99 8.26 -2.16 -8.70
CA ILE A 99 7.54 -1.57 -7.57
C ILE A 99 7.23 -2.64 -6.52
N MET A 100 6.80 -3.82 -6.93
CA MET A 100 6.51 -4.89 -5.99
C MET A 100 7.77 -5.41 -5.32
N SER A 101 8.88 -5.47 -6.06
CA SER A 101 10.16 -5.83 -5.48
C SER A 101 10.63 -4.82 -4.46
N TRP A 102 10.50 -3.53 -4.79
CA TRP A 102 10.81 -2.45 -3.84
C TRP A 102 9.96 -2.58 -2.59
N THR A 103 8.68 -2.86 -2.75
CA THR A 103 7.73 -2.95 -1.64
C THR A 103 8.15 -4.04 -0.65
N LYS A 104 8.49 -5.21 -1.16
CA LYS A 104 8.93 -6.31 -0.30
C LYS A 104 10.22 -5.96 0.43
N GLN A 105 11.17 -5.34 -0.26
CA GLN A 105 12.42 -4.89 0.34
C GLN A 105 12.15 -3.86 1.43
N HIS A 106 11.29 -2.90 1.15
CA HIS A 106 10.97 -1.83 2.08
C HIS A 106 10.30 -2.37 3.35
N PHE A 107 9.34 -3.27 3.18
CA PHE A 107 8.68 -3.89 4.34
C PHE A 107 9.67 -4.71 5.16
N THR A 108 10.61 -5.39 4.49
CA THR A 108 11.64 -6.14 5.20
C THR A 108 12.52 -5.19 6.03
N CYS A 109 12.90 -4.05 5.45
CA CYS A 109 13.71 -3.05 6.17
C CYS A 109 12.98 -2.46 7.35
N LEU A 110 11.68 -2.15 7.19
CA LEU A 110 10.92 -1.49 8.24
C LEU A 110 10.45 -2.43 9.34
N TYR A 111 10.04 -3.64 8.96
CA TYR A 111 9.31 -4.51 9.88
C TYR A 111 9.99 -5.84 10.14
N GLY A 112 11.10 -6.13 9.48
CA GLY A 112 11.90 -7.30 9.76
C GLY A 112 11.67 -8.45 8.79
N TYR A 113 12.50 -9.47 8.94
CA TYR A 113 12.45 -10.67 8.11
C TYR A 113 11.28 -11.56 8.52
N GLU A 114 10.80 -12.33 7.56
CA GLU A 114 9.77 -13.36 7.79
C GLU A 114 8.50 -12.77 8.41
N LYS A 115 8.24 -11.51 8.16
CA LYS A 115 7.04 -10.84 8.65
C LYS A 115 5.90 -11.11 7.69
N PRO A 116 4.74 -11.59 8.17
CA PRO A 116 3.59 -11.75 7.29
C PRO A 116 3.11 -10.43 6.72
N ILE A 117 2.84 -10.44 5.44
CA ILE A 117 2.24 -9.32 4.73
C ILE A 117 0.91 -9.81 4.19
N LYS A 118 -0.18 -9.18 4.60
CA LYS A 118 -1.51 -9.60 4.20
C LYS A 118 -2.12 -8.60 3.23
N TRP A 119 -2.97 -9.06 2.35
CA TRP A 119 -3.77 -8.15 1.51
C TRP A 119 -5.02 -8.86 1.03
N ILE A 120 -5.98 -8.05 0.56
CA ILE A 120 -7.20 -8.55 -0.04
C ILE A 120 -7.31 -7.96 -1.44
N ARG A 121 -8.03 -8.67 -2.29
CA ARG A 121 -8.41 -8.16 -3.59
C ARG A 121 -9.91 -7.90 -3.58
N ILE A 122 -10.30 -6.71 -4.01
CA ILE A 122 -11.69 -6.31 -4.08
C ILE A 122 -12.08 -6.16 -5.53
N LYS A 123 -13.21 -6.76 -5.92
CA LYS A 123 -13.76 -6.62 -7.26
C LYS A 123 -15.26 -6.45 -7.13
N ASP A 124 -15.81 -5.44 -7.78
CA ASP A 124 -17.24 -5.14 -7.74
C ASP A 124 -17.77 -5.02 -6.31
N ASN A 125 -17.00 -4.32 -5.48
CA ASN A 125 -17.30 -4.07 -4.07
C ASN A 125 -17.33 -5.33 -3.19
N LYS A 126 -16.78 -6.44 -3.69
CA LYS A 126 -16.72 -7.68 -2.92
C LYS A 126 -15.29 -8.15 -2.80
N ILE A 127 -14.97 -8.73 -1.65
CA ILE A 127 -13.65 -9.32 -1.43
C ILE A 127 -13.63 -10.66 -2.16
N VAL A 128 -12.78 -10.76 -3.19
CA VAL A 128 -12.68 -11.97 -3.98
C VAL A 128 -11.45 -12.80 -3.65
N LYS A 129 -10.50 -12.23 -2.89
CA LYS A 129 -9.28 -12.95 -2.56
C LYS A 129 -8.67 -12.38 -1.29
N HIS A 130 -8.16 -13.28 -0.45
CA HIS A 130 -7.44 -12.93 0.77
C HIS A 130 -6.12 -13.67 0.72
N GLN A 131 -5.00 -12.97 0.82
CA GLN A 131 -3.69 -13.58 0.66
C GLN A 131 -2.72 -13.14 1.73
N VAL A 132 -1.74 -14.00 1.99
CA VAL A 132 -0.65 -13.71 2.91
C VAL A 132 0.66 -14.09 2.23
N ARG A 133 1.65 -13.21 2.35
CA ARG A 133 3.02 -13.51 1.97
C ARG A 133 3.93 -13.06 3.10
N CYS A 134 5.22 -13.30 2.98
CA CYS A 134 6.15 -12.89 4.01
C CYS A 134 7.22 -11.99 3.42
N THR A 135 7.79 -11.14 4.27
CA THR A 135 9.01 -10.41 3.93
C THR A 135 10.12 -11.43 3.69
N LYS A 136 11.32 -10.94 3.34
CA LYS A 136 12.43 -11.86 3.01
C LYS A 136 12.80 -12.74 4.20
N PRO A 137 13.18 -13.99 3.94
CA PRO A 137 13.67 -14.86 5.02
C PRO A 137 15.03 -14.38 5.50
N SER A 138 15.27 -14.49 6.79
CA SER A 138 16.53 -14.06 7.38
C SER A 138 17.72 -14.88 6.87
N TRP A 139 17.53 -16.16 6.67
CA TRP A 139 18.60 -17.04 6.19
C TRP A 139 19.01 -16.74 4.76
N ASN A 140 18.20 -16.01 4.02
CA ASN A 140 18.48 -15.68 2.64
C ASN A 140 19.08 -14.30 2.52
N ASN A 141 19.77 -13.85 3.53
CA ASN A 141 20.25 -12.50 3.57
C ASN A 141 21.51 -12.34 2.73
N GLY A 142 21.40 -12.78 1.54
CA GLY A 142 22.48 -12.61 0.57
C GLY A 142 23.59 -13.56 0.71
N LEU A 143 23.49 -14.58 1.59
CA LEU A 143 24.57 -15.23 1.74
C LEU A 143 24.67 -16.35 0.86
N ILE A 144 24.07 -17.29 0.97
CA ILE A 144 24.32 -18.45 0.24
C ILE A 144 23.81 -18.41 -1.13
N TYR A 145 22.74 -17.82 -1.29
CA TYR A 145 22.06 -17.87 -2.55
C TYR A 145 22.27 -16.65 -3.36
N GLY A 146 23.14 -15.89 -2.91
CA GLY A 146 23.57 -14.73 -3.67
C GLY A 146 22.58 -14.07 -4.45
#